data_b9671b3de5707d67c310d385040d5904
#
_entry.id   b9671b3de5707d67c310d385040d5904
#
_cell.length_a   1.000
_cell.length_b   1.000
_cell.length_c   1.000
_cell.angle_alpha   90.00
_cell.angle_beta   90.00
_cell.angle_gamma   90.00
#
_symmetry.space_group_name_H-M   'P 1'
#
loop_
_entity.id
_entity.type
_entity.pdbx_description
1 polymer ?
#
loop_
_entity_poly.entity_id
_entity_poly.type
_entity_poly.pdbx_seq_one_letter_code
_entity_poly.pdbx_strand_id
1 'polypeptide(L)'
;MAGETGAKLVAFESAGVYGKTTPEGKTYYITKPVIDADVIISLAKLKTHTLTLMTCAVKNMFGSIPGFRKGEYHKEAPKPKDFARVVVDIFSLTKPHLTLVDAVVCMEGDGPSSGDPKYAGLLLSSKDAVALDMVAAKIMGFKDGEIDTTSIAQERGLGPKSFDQIEILGESLNDLPLPKFVLPSNRFMKMIPDFLVKLITPFVWARPNILDGNCTNCNICVESCPTKSIHEGEKRPYFDYTNCINCMCCHELCPHKAVYLEKSRLAKRIG
;
A
#
# COMPACT_ATOMS: atom_id res chain seq x y z
N MET A 1 22.95 -8.65 -10.08
CA MET A 1 22.98 -7.70 -8.94
C MET A 1 23.30 -8.37 -7.60
N ALA A 2 22.43 -9.19 -6.97
CA ALA A 2 22.74 -9.75 -5.63
C ALA A 2 24.02 -10.61 -5.63
N GLY A 3 24.25 -11.45 -6.65
CA GLY A 3 25.47 -12.24 -6.77
C GLY A 3 26.75 -11.42 -6.97
N GLU A 4 26.67 -10.26 -7.59
CA GLU A 4 27.80 -9.35 -7.82
C GLU A 4 28.19 -8.56 -6.57
N THR A 5 27.21 -8.30 -5.69
CA THR A 5 27.42 -7.56 -4.45
C THR A 5 27.68 -8.46 -3.25
N GLY A 6 27.58 -9.78 -3.39
CA GLY A 6 27.66 -10.73 -2.28
C GLY A 6 26.45 -10.71 -1.36
N ALA A 7 25.36 -10.00 -1.72
CA ALA A 7 24.16 -9.92 -0.92
C ALA A 7 23.40 -11.25 -0.91
N LYS A 8 22.98 -11.69 0.29
CA LYS A 8 22.16 -12.89 0.45
C LYS A 8 20.68 -12.54 0.22
N LEU A 9 20.05 -13.23 -0.73
CA LEU A 9 18.60 -13.15 -0.92
C LEU A 9 17.89 -14.07 0.07
N VAL A 10 16.87 -13.54 0.75
CA VAL A 10 16.05 -14.28 1.71
C VAL A 10 14.59 -14.16 1.33
N ALA A 11 13.94 -15.31 1.07
CA ALA A 11 12.50 -15.35 0.82
C ALA A 11 11.73 -15.29 2.15
N PHE A 12 10.96 -14.24 2.37
CA PHE A 12 10.22 -14.03 3.62
C PHE A 12 9.12 -15.08 3.85
N GLU A 13 8.58 -15.66 2.79
CA GLU A 13 7.55 -16.71 2.83
C GLU A 13 8.03 -17.98 3.52
N SER A 14 9.30 -18.33 3.38
CA SER A 14 9.92 -19.56 3.93
C SER A 14 10.83 -19.32 5.13
N ALA A 15 11.11 -18.07 5.49
CA ALA A 15 12.06 -17.73 6.55
C ALA A 15 11.52 -17.92 7.98
N GLY A 16 10.23 -18.28 8.12
CA GLY A 16 9.55 -18.35 9.41
C GLY A 16 9.19 -16.98 9.98
N VAL A 17 8.42 -16.97 11.06
CA VAL A 17 7.90 -15.74 11.69
C VAL A 17 8.08 -15.75 13.19
N TYR A 18 8.12 -14.55 13.79
CA TYR A 18 7.93 -14.31 15.22
C TYR A 18 6.60 -13.59 15.45
N GLY A 19 5.85 -13.98 16.48
CA GLY A 19 4.75 -13.18 17.03
C GLY A 19 5.31 -12.00 17.80
N LYS A 20 4.96 -10.78 17.39
CA LYS A 20 5.31 -9.53 18.10
C LYS A 20 4.02 -8.82 18.48
N THR A 21 3.93 -8.39 19.72
CA THR A 21 2.72 -7.76 20.28
C THR A 21 2.94 -6.27 20.44
N THR A 22 1.98 -5.48 19.95
CA THR A 22 1.99 -4.01 20.14
C THR A 22 1.66 -3.65 21.59
N PRO A 23 1.95 -2.41 22.04
CA PRO A 23 1.55 -1.95 23.37
C PRO A 23 0.05 -2.08 23.65
N GLU A 24 -0.79 -2.01 22.61
CA GLU A 24 -2.24 -2.16 22.69
C GLU A 24 -2.69 -3.62 22.75
N GLY A 25 -1.75 -4.59 22.78
CA GLY A 25 -2.02 -6.01 22.99
C GLY A 25 -2.33 -6.80 21.70
N LYS A 26 -2.18 -6.22 20.50
CA LYS A 26 -2.41 -6.92 19.25
C LYS A 26 -1.12 -7.59 18.74
N THR A 27 -1.20 -8.90 18.42
CA THR A 27 -0.06 -9.68 17.96
C THR A 27 -0.03 -9.77 16.43
N TYR A 28 1.15 -9.49 15.85
CA TYR A 28 1.44 -9.62 14.42
C TYR A 28 2.58 -10.60 14.21
N TYR A 29 2.52 -11.36 13.11
CA TYR A 29 3.53 -12.36 12.76
C TYR A 29 4.47 -11.80 11.70
N ILE A 30 5.65 -11.39 12.14
CA ILE A 30 6.66 -10.72 11.33
C ILE A 30 7.75 -11.72 10.95
N THR A 31 8.25 -11.66 9.72
CA THR A 31 9.32 -12.54 9.25
C THR A 31 10.58 -12.41 10.11
N LYS A 32 11.19 -13.57 10.45
CA LYS A 32 12.38 -13.64 11.29
C LYS A 32 13.52 -12.75 10.82
N PRO A 33 13.90 -12.73 9.54
CA PRO A 33 15.03 -11.90 9.07
C PRO A 33 14.89 -10.41 9.39
N VAL A 34 13.66 -9.88 9.46
CA VAL A 34 13.44 -8.47 9.83
C VAL A 34 13.63 -8.25 11.33
N ILE A 35 13.16 -9.19 12.15
CA ILE A 35 13.27 -9.07 13.62
C ILE A 35 14.69 -9.36 14.12
N ASP A 36 15.41 -10.26 13.45
CA ASP A 36 16.78 -10.67 13.82
C ASP A 36 17.84 -9.70 13.28
N ALA A 37 17.47 -8.74 12.44
CA ALA A 37 18.41 -7.79 11.86
C ALA A 37 18.81 -6.70 12.88
N ASP A 38 20.11 -6.46 13.01
CA ASP A 38 20.65 -5.34 13.81
C ASP A 38 20.34 -3.98 13.19
N VAL A 39 20.31 -3.92 11.85
CA VAL A 39 20.02 -2.70 11.09
C VAL A 39 19.04 -3.03 9.98
N ILE A 40 17.97 -2.25 9.92
CA ILE A 40 16.96 -2.33 8.84
C ILE A 40 17.09 -1.08 7.97
N ILE A 41 17.37 -1.28 6.68
CA ILE A 41 17.32 -0.23 5.65
C ILE A 41 16.15 -0.55 4.74
N SER A 42 15.15 0.34 4.72
CA SER A 42 13.95 0.18 3.89
C SER A 42 14.15 0.87 2.55
N LEU A 43 13.99 0.13 1.45
CA LEU A 43 14.00 0.67 0.09
C LEU A 43 12.56 0.70 -0.42
N ALA A 44 11.97 1.88 -0.50
CA ALA A 44 10.58 2.07 -0.87
C ALA A 44 10.45 2.67 -2.27
N LYS A 45 9.36 2.35 -2.96
CA LYS A 45 8.93 2.98 -4.22
C LYS A 45 7.77 3.91 -3.95
N LEU A 46 7.87 5.17 -4.36
CA LEU A 46 6.77 6.11 -4.22
C LEU A 46 5.66 5.79 -5.22
N LYS A 47 4.46 5.48 -4.70
CA LYS A 47 3.31 5.16 -5.55
C LYS A 47 1.97 5.45 -4.87
N THR A 48 0.96 5.72 -5.68
CA THR A 48 -0.44 5.74 -5.27
C THR A 48 -0.95 4.36 -4.87
N HIS A 49 -2.02 4.33 -4.11
CA HIS A 49 -2.65 3.09 -3.65
C HIS A 49 -4.13 3.29 -3.40
N THR A 50 -4.99 2.47 -3.98
CA THR A 50 -6.45 2.60 -3.83
C THR A 50 -6.94 2.47 -2.39
N LEU A 51 -6.36 1.59 -1.55
CA LEU A 51 -6.83 1.39 -0.18
C LEU A 51 -6.24 2.43 0.81
N THR A 52 -4.93 2.67 0.75
CA THR A 52 -4.21 3.54 1.70
C THR A 52 -3.83 4.90 1.12
N LEU A 53 -4.27 5.22 -0.09
CA LEU A 53 -3.97 6.39 -0.92
C LEU A 53 -2.52 6.47 -1.39
N MET A 54 -1.54 6.14 -0.55
CA MET A 54 -0.12 6.18 -0.85
C MET A 54 0.60 4.93 -0.31
N THR A 55 1.62 4.49 -1.02
CA THR A 55 2.67 3.60 -0.53
C THR A 55 3.99 4.35 -0.57
N CYS A 56 4.63 4.46 0.59
CA CYS A 56 5.94 5.04 0.75
C CYS A 56 6.66 4.35 1.92
N ALA A 57 7.30 5.06 2.84
CA ALA A 57 8.16 4.53 3.89
C ALA A 57 7.40 3.66 4.92
N VAL A 58 6.35 4.19 5.55
CA VAL A 58 5.57 3.50 6.59
C VAL A 58 4.93 2.22 6.03
N LYS A 59 4.21 2.33 4.92
CA LYS A 59 3.53 1.17 4.32
C LYS A 59 4.51 0.15 3.73
N ASN A 60 5.74 0.53 3.38
CA ASN A 60 6.73 -0.42 2.89
C ASN A 60 7.05 -1.50 3.93
N MET A 61 7.00 -1.17 5.22
CA MET A 61 7.23 -2.13 6.30
C MET A 61 6.14 -3.21 6.43
N PHE A 62 4.96 -3.02 5.84
CA PHE A 62 3.98 -4.10 5.67
C PHE A 62 4.52 -5.26 4.82
N GLY A 63 5.59 -5.02 4.03
CA GLY A 63 6.35 -6.04 3.31
C GLY A 63 7.03 -7.07 4.22
N SER A 64 7.24 -6.78 5.52
CA SER A 64 7.79 -7.71 6.52
C SER A 64 6.83 -8.84 6.92
N ILE A 65 5.60 -8.80 6.43
CA ILE A 65 4.59 -9.83 6.65
C ILE A 65 4.64 -10.83 5.47
N PRO A 66 4.70 -12.15 5.71
CA PRO A 66 4.58 -13.15 4.65
C PRO A 66 3.29 -13.03 3.84
N GLY A 67 3.36 -13.30 2.53
CA GLY A 67 2.33 -12.96 1.55
C GLY A 67 0.91 -13.42 1.91
N PHE A 68 0.73 -14.69 2.30
CA PHE A 68 -0.60 -15.22 2.66
C PHE A 68 -1.21 -14.55 3.89
N ARG A 69 -0.40 -14.15 4.89
CA ARG A 69 -0.88 -13.42 6.09
C ARG A 69 -1.32 -12.00 5.78
N LYS A 70 -0.80 -11.38 4.73
CA LYS A 70 -1.30 -10.07 4.27
C LYS A 70 -2.78 -10.11 3.94
N GLY A 71 -3.23 -11.21 3.29
CA GLY A 71 -4.65 -11.44 3.01
C GLY A 71 -5.50 -11.55 4.27
N GLU A 72 -5.03 -12.24 5.32
CA GLU A 72 -5.71 -12.34 6.61
C GLU A 72 -5.92 -10.95 7.24
N TYR A 73 -4.88 -10.12 7.28
CA TYR A 73 -4.99 -8.76 7.83
C TYR A 73 -5.92 -7.85 7.01
N HIS A 74 -5.97 -8.01 5.70
CA HIS A 74 -6.96 -7.31 4.87
C HIS A 74 -8.39 -7.76 5.19
N LYS A 75 -8.59 -9.06 5.47
CA LYS A 75 -9.90 -9.60 5.86
C LYS A 75 -10.34 -9.10 7.24
N GLU A 76 -9.42 -9.05 8.20
CA GLU A 76 -9.69 -8.55 9.56
C GLU A 76 -9.98 -7.04 9.58
N ALA A 77 -9.35 -6.27 8.70
CA ALA A 77 -9.44 -4.83 8.62
C ALA A 77 -9.83 -4.34 7.21
N PRO A 78 -11.07 -4.62 6.74
CA PRO A 78 -11.48 -4.33 5.37
C PRO A 78 -11.68 -2.83 5.10
N LYS A 79 -11.89 -2.01 6.14
CA LYS A 79 -12.04 -0.56 5.98
C LYS A 79 -10.67 0.13 5.88
N PRO A 80 -10.51 1.15 5.02
CA PRO A 80 -9.23 1.84 4.81
C PRO A 80 -8.55 2.30 6.11
N LYS A 81 -9.29 2.94 7.01
CA LYS A 81 -8.75 3.45 8.29
C LYS A 81 -8.34 2.32 9.24
N ASP A 82 -9.09 1.21 9.29
CA ASP A 82 -8.75 0.07 10.13
C ASP A 82 -7.51 -0.65 9.57
N PHE A 83 -7.41 -0.79 8.26
CA PHE A 83 -6.22 -1.32 7.62
C PHE A 83 -4.99 -0.40 7.80
N ALA A 84 -5.18 0.90 7.77
CA ALA A 84 -4.10 1.84 8.08
C ALA A 84 -3.57 1.66 9.51
N ARG A 85 -4.44 1.34 10.51
CA ARG A 85 -4.00 0.98 11.87
C ARG A 85 -3.14 -0.27 11.86
N VAL A 86 -3.52 -1.32 11.13
CA VAL A 86 -2.73 -2.55 10.96
C VAL A 86 -1.35 -2.24 10.39
N VAL A 87 -1.28 -1.41 9.35
CA VAL A 87 -0.01 -0.99 8.74
C VAL A 87 0.87 -0.26 9.74
N VAL A 88 0.30 0.67 10.53
CA VAL A 88 1.05 1.44 11.55
C VAL A 88 1.47 0.56 12.73
N ASP A 89 0.65 -0.42 13.13
CA ASP A 89 1.02 -1.41 14.14
C ASP A 89 2.28 -2.18 13.72
N ILE A 90 2.27 -2.71 12.49
CA ILE A 90 3.41 -3.46 11.95
C ILE A 90 4.64 -2.55 11.81
N PHE A 91 4.45 -1.32 11.31
CA PHE A 91 5.53 -0.33 11.26
C PHE A 91 6.13 -0.06 12.65
N SER A 92 5.31 0.08 13.68
CA SER A 92 5.80 0.34 15.06
C SER A 92 6.69 -0.78 15.59
N LEU A 93 6.46 -2.02 15.14
CA LEU A 93 7.22 -3.22 15.52
C LEU A 93 8.46 -3.47 14.65
N THR A 94 8.58 -2.78 13.50
CA THR A 94 9.61 -3.03 12.48
C THR A 94 10.29 -1.75 12.00
N LYS A 95 10.32 -0.70 12.82
CA LYS A 95 10.87 0.61 12.43
C LYS A 95 12.22 0.49 11.72
N PRO A 96 12.37 0.98 10.49
CA PRO A 96 13.67 0.99 9.82
C PRO A 96 14.59 2.04 10.44
N HIS A 97 15.89 1.78 10.40
CA HIS A 97 16.92 2.72 10.83
C HIS A 97 17.17 3.81 9.79
N LEU A 98 16.93 3.47 8.52
CA LEU A 98 17.00 4.38 7.40
C LEU A 98 15.95 3.94 6.34
N THR A 99 15.29 4.90 5.75
CA THR A 99 14.47 4.66 4.56
C THR A 99 15.00 5.48 3.38
N LEU A 100 15.14 4.81 2.25
CA LEU A 100 15.42 5.42 0.95
C LEU A 100 14.17 5.23 0.08
N VAL A 101 13.69 6.30 -0.53
CA VAL A 101 12.53 6.25 -1.43
C VAL A 101 12.97 6.58 -2.85
N ASP A 102 12.79 5.61 -3.73
CA ASP A 102 12.89 5.84 -5.17
C ASP A 102 11.62 6.54 -5.66
N ALA A 103 11.76 7.81 -5.93
CA ALA A 103 10.77 8.67 -6.55
C ALA A 103 11.23 9.17 -7.92
N VAL A 104 12.18 8.48 -8.59
CA VAL A 104 12.61 8.83 -9.95
C VAL A 104 11.47 8.59 -10.93
N VAL A 105 10.94 7.36 -10.98
CA VAL A 105 9.73 7.03 -11.70
C VAL A 105 8.73 6.49 -10.70
N CYS A 106 7.76 7.31 -10.32
CA CYS A 106 6.67 6.98 -9.42
C CYS A 106 5.53 6.26 -10.13
N MET A 107 4.47 5.97 -9.41
CA MET A 107 3.19 5.55 -9.98
C MET A 107 2.09 6.52 -9.54
N GLU A 108 1.22 6.90 -10.45
CA GLU A 108 0.04 7.73 -10.21
C GLU A 108 -1.26 6.98 -10.54
N GLY A 109 -2.43 7.55 -10.24
CA GLY A 109 -3.74 6.93 -10.52
C GLY A 109 -4.10 5.82 -9.55
N ASP A 110 -4.74 4.77 -10.05
CA ASP A 110 -5.28 3.68 -9.23
C ASP A 110 -4.24 2.57 -8.97
N GLY A 111 -3.16 2.91 -8.27
CA GLY A 111 -2.19 1.93 -7.78
C GLY A 111 -2.79 0.91 -6.80
N PRO A 112 -2.04 -0.12 -6.38
CA PRO A 112 -0.57 -0.16 -6.33
C PRO A 112 0.13 -0.83 -7.53
N SER A 113 -0.60 -1.42 -8.48
CA SER A 113 0.00 -2.18 -9.60
C SER A 113 -0.55 -1.78 -10.97
N SER A 114 -1.73 -1.16 -11.06
CA SER A 114 -2.41 -0.72 -12.30
C SER A 114 -2.43 0.79 -12.51
N GLY A 115 -1.63 1.53 -11.75
CA GLY A 115 -1.44 2.95 -12.02
C GLY A 115 -0.44 3.19 -13.16
N ASP A 116 -0.38 4.42 -13.60
CA ASP A 116 0.49 4.87 -14.67
C ASP A 116 1.86 5.32 -14.13
N PRO A 117 2.95 5.14 -14.89
CA PRO A 117 4.26 5.64 -14.49
C PRO A 117 4.27 7.18 -14.53
N LYS A 118 4.88 7.78 -13.49
CA LYS A 118 5.03 9.22 -13.36
C LYS A 118 6.47 9.57 -13.04
N TYR A 119 7.15 10.28 -13.93
CA TYR A 119 8.49 10.76 -13.67
C TYR A 119 8.46 11.96 -12.70
N ALA A 120 9.16 11.84 -11.58
CA ALA A 120 9.38 12.93 -10.63
C ALA A 120 10.87 13.26 -10.45
N GLY A 121 11.78 12.34 -10.79
CA GLY A 121 13.22 12.58 -10.81
C GLY A 121 13.86 12.76 -9.42
N LEU A 122 13.22 12.26 -8.35
CA LEU A 122 13.64 12.50 -6.97
C LEU A 122 14.11 11.22 -6.29
N LEU A 123 15.08 11.38 -5.39
CA LEU A 123 15.45 10.41 -4.36
C LEU A 123 15.23 11.07 -3.00
N LEU A 124 14.51 10.38 -2.11
CA LEU A 124 14.26 10.89 -0.76
C LEU A 124 14.86 9.92 0.27
N SER A 125 15.36 10.45 1.37
CA SER A 125 15.85 9.62 2.46
C SER A 125 15.59 10.25 3.82
N SER A 126 15.34 9.43 4.83
CA SER A 126 15.23 9.87 6.22
C SER A 126 15.42 8.71 7.20
N LYS A 127 15.90 9.00 8.39
CA LYS A 127 15.83 8.11 9.55
C LYS A 127 14.43 8.06 10.15
N ASP A 128 13.60 9.07 9.88
CA ASP A 128 12.19 9.13 10.29
C ASP A 128 11.30 8.83 9.08
N ALA A 129 10.72 7.63 9.07
CA ALA A 129 9.85 7.17 7.99
C ALA A 129 8.53 7.95 7.92
N VAL A 130 8.04 8.48 9.05
CA VAL A 130 6.79 9.27 9.08
C VAL A 130 7.03 10.66 8.50
N ALA A 131 8.15 11.31 8.87
CA ALA A 131 8.57 12.56 8.26
C ALA A 131 8.72 12.41 6.74
N LEU A 132 9.32 11.30 6.30
CA LEU A 132 9.50 11.01 4.88
C LEU A 132 8.17 10.85 4.16
N ASP A 133 7.20 10.14 4.75
CA ASP A 133 5.84 9.99 4.21
C ASP A 133 5.10 11.34 4.14
N MET A 134 5.27 12.23 5.12
CA MET A 134 4.68 13.57 5.10
C MET A 134 5.21 14.41 3.93
N VAL A 135 6.53 14.39 3.71
CA VAL A 135 7.16 15.08 2.58
C VAL A 135 6.71 14.46 1.25
N ALA A 136 6.70 13.14 1.15
CA ALA A 136 6.26 12.43 -0.05
C ALA A 136 4.78 12.71 -0.38
N ALA A 137 3.91 12.74 0.63
CA ALA A 137 2.50 13.10 0.46
C ALA A 137 2.32 14.52 -0.12
N LYS A 138 3.11 15.47 0.38
CA LYS A 138 3.11 16.85 -0.13
C LYS A 138 3.61 16.94 -1.57
N ILE A 139 4.69 16.22 -1.92
CA ILE A 139 5.19 16.08 -3.29
C ILE A 139 4.10 15.56 -4.24
N MET A 140 3.32 14.57 -3.81
CA MET A 140 2.23 14.00 -4.60
C MET A 140 0.98 14.90 -4.65
N GLY A 141 0.88 15.94 -3.81
CA GLY A 141 -0.25 16.87 -3.77
C GLY A 141 -1.40 16.41 -2.86
N PHE A 142 -1.15 15.51 -1.91
CA PHE A 142 -2.11 15.22 -0.84
C PHE A 142 -2.14 16.35 0.18
N LYS A 143 -3.31 16.54 0.80
CA LYS A 143 -3.50 17.49 1.89
C LYS A 143 -3.01 16.90 3.21
N ASP A 144 -2.64 17.77 4.15
CA ASP A 144 -2.30 17.35 5.49
C ASP A 144 -3.46 16.57 6.14
N GLY A 145 -3.13 15.45 6.80
CA GLY A 145 -4.11 14.57 7.41
C GLY A 145 -4.88 13.66 6.46
N GLU A 146 -4.64 13.72 5.16
CA GLU A 146 -5.37 12.90 4.18
C GLU A 146 -4.90 11.44 4.13
N ILE A 147 -3.63 11.19 4.44
CA ILE A 147 -3.04 9.84 4.47
C ILE A 147 -3.21 9.24 5.87
N ASP A 148 -4.15 8.28 6.02
CA ASP A 148 -4.47 7.68 7.32
C ASP A 148 -3.25 7.03 7.99
N THR A 149 -2.35 6.38 7.25
CA THR A 149 -1.15 5.75 7.82
C THR A 149 -0.22 6.78 8.46
N THR A 150 -0.05 7.93 7.82
CA THR A 150 0.76 9.03 8.35
C THR A 150 0.08 9.67 9.56
N SER A 151 -1.21 9.98 9.47
CA SER A 151 -1.98 10.60 10.55
C SER A 151 -2.00 9.74 11.82
N ILE A 152 -2.28 8.42 11.68
CA ILE A 152 -2.29 7.50 12.81
C ILE A 152 -0.88 7.36 13.43
N ALA A 153 0.16 7.33 12.59
CA ALA A 153 1.55 7.30 13.09
C ALA A 153 1.90 8.56 13.90
N GLN A 154 1.47 9.74 13.44
CA GLN A 154 1.61 11.01 14.17
C GLN A 154 0.84 11.00 15.49
N GLU A 155 -0.43 10.57 15.50
CA GLU A 155 -1.27 10.44 16.70
C GLU A 155 -0.61 9.56 17.77
N ARG A 156 0.14 8.53 17.35
CA ARG A 156 0.86 7.60 18.22
C ARG A 156 2.27 8.07 18.61
N GLY A 157 2.71 9.24 18.19
CA GLY A 157 4.05 9.76 18.48
C GLY A 157 5.18 8.99 17.80
N LEU A 158 4.91 8.38 16.65
CA LEU A 158 5.90 7.59 15.89
C LEU A 158 6.74 8.44 14.93
N GLY A 159 6.44 9.73 14.82
CA GLY A 159 7.13 10.72 14.00
C GLY A 159 6.71 12.15 14.37
N PRO A 160 7.06 13.17 13.55
CA PRO A 160 6.76 14.56 13.83
C PRO A 160 5.25 14.83 13.84
N LYS A 161 4.79 15.73 14.70
CA LYS A 161 3.36 16.08 14.82
C LYS A 161 2.87 16.98 13.70
N SER A 162 3.76 17.75 13.10
CA SER A 162 3.44 18.73 12.06
C SER A 162 4.60 18.88 11.08
N PHE A 163 4.31 19.41 9.90
CA PHE A 163 5.29 19.54 8.82
C PHE A 163 6.42 20.53 9.14
N ASP A 164 6.14 21.55 9.93
CA ASP A 164 7.10 22.56 10.39
C ASP A 164 8.20 22.02 11.31
N GLN A 165 8.03 20.81 11.84
CA GLN A 165 9.05 20.10 12.62
C GLN A 165 10.04 19.32 11.73
N ILE A 166 9.84 19.33 10.41
CA ILE A 166 10.68 18.59 9.46
C ILE A 166 11.69 19.53 8.85
N GLU A 167 12.96 19.26 9.08
CA GLU A 167 14.06 19.89 8.37
C GLU A 167 14.29 19.15 7.05
N ILE A 168 14.22 19.86 5.93
CA ILE A 168 14.48 19.32 4.59
C ILE A 168 15.86 19.79 4.16
N LEU A 169 16.74 18.82 3.90
CA LEU A 169 18.09 19.05 3.42
C LEU A 169 18.15 18.72 1.91
N GLY A 170 18.97 19.46 1.17
CA GLY A 170 19.11 19.31 -0.28
C GLY A 170 18.19 20.28 -1.03
N GLU A 171 17.43 19.78 -2.01
CA GLU A 171 16.57 20.62 -2.85
C GLU A 171 15.34 21.12 -2.08
N SER A 172 15.01 22.40 -2.20
CA SER A 172 13.82 23.00 -1.61
C SER A 172 12.56 22.54 -2.36
N LEU A 173 11.52 22.13 -1.65
CA LEU A 173 10.25 21.74 -2.26
C LEU A 173 9.60 22.88 -3.07
N ASN A 174 9.85 24.14 -2.72
CA ASN A 174 9.29 25.28 -3.42
C ASN A 174 9.97 25.53 -4.77
N ASP A 175 11.21 25.09 -4.92
CA ASP A 175 12.02 25.33 -6.13
C ASP A 175 11.97 24.12 -7.08
N LEU A 176 11.41 22.97 -6.64
CA LEU A 176 11.25 21.80 -7.46
C LEU A 176 10.09 21.95 -8.45
N PRO A 177 10.29 21.61 -9.73
CA PRO A 177 9.23 21.52 -10.72
C PRO A 177 8.40 20.24 -10.47
N LEU A 178 7.68 20.20 -9.33
CA LEU A 178 6.94 19.00 -8.93
C LEU A 178 5.86 18.65 -9.96
N PRO A 179 5.82 17.39 -10.45
CA PRO A 179 4.79 16.97 -11.37
C PRO A 179 3.44 16.90 -10.65
N LYS A 180 2.38 17.35 -11.30
CA LYS A 180 1.04 17.15 -10.78
C LYS A 180 0.67 15.68 -10.88
N PHE A 181 0.47 15.02 -9.74
CA PHE A 181 0.05 13.62 -9.69
C PHE A 181 -1.46 13.47 -9.90
N VAL A 182 -1.84 12.43 -10.64
CA VAL A 182 -3.20 11.91 -10.66
C VAL A 182 -3.38 11.07 -9.40
N LEU A 183 -4.19 11.55 -8.46
CA LEU A 183 -4.43 10.87 -7.18
C LEU A 183 -5.48 9.75 -7.34
N PRO A 184 -5.52 8.75 -6.43
CA PRO A 184 -6.48 7.65 -6.52
C PRO A 184 -7.93 8.14 -6.59
N SER A 185 -8.71 7.53 -7.47
CA SER A 185 -10.10 7.94 -7.75
C SER A 185 -11.03 7.80 -6.54
N ASN A 186 -10.74 6.92 -5.60
CA ASN A 186 -11.52 6.70 -4.38
C ASN A 186 -11.22 7.72 -3.25
N ARG A 187 -10.28 8.64 -3.46
CA ARG A 187 -9.91 9.69 -2.50
C ARG A 187 -11.14 10.47 -2.01
N PHE A 188 -12.05 10.82 -2.91
CA PHE A 188 -13.26 11.60 -2.58
C PHE A 188 -14.27 10.82 -1.74
N MET A 189 -14.25 9.48 -1.77
CA MET A 189 -15.17 8.66 -0.98
C MET A 189 -14.95 8.82 0.54
N LYS A 190 -13.72 9.15 0.97
CA LYS A 190 -13.42 9.46 2.37
C LYS A 190 -14.09 10.74 2.88
N MET A 191 -14.48 11.65 1.99
CA MET A 191 -15.13 12.92 2.34
C MET A 191 -16.66 12.80 2.43
N ILE A 192 -17.22 11.66 1.99
CA ILE A 192 -18.67 11.44 1.99
C ILE A 192 -19.09 10.81 3.32
N PRO A 193 -20.10 11.37 4.04
CA PRO A 193 -20.63 10.74 5.25
C PRO A 193 -21.12 9.31 5.03
N ASP A 194 -20.89 8.41 5.99
CA ASP A 194 -21.16 6.97 5.89
C ASP A 194 -22.61 6.65 5.47
N PHE A 195 -23.59 7.45 5.88
CA PHE A 195 -24.99 7.24 5.50
C PHE A 195 -25.25 7.49 4.01
N LEU A 196 -24.56 8.47 3.40
CA LEU A 196 -24.64 8.74 1.96
C LEU A 196 -23.85 7.71 1.16
N VAL A 197 -22.74 7.23 1.71
CA VAL A 197 -21.96 6.14 1.08
C VAL A 197 -22.85 4.91 0.87
N LYS A 198 -23.62 4.49 1.88
CA LYS A 198 -24.54 3.35 1.76
C LYS A 198 -25.59 3.52 0.65
N LEU A 199 -26.04 4.73 0.42
CA LEU A 199 -27.03 5.05 -0.63
C LEU A 199 -26.42 5.04 -2.04
N ILE A 200 -25.17 5.45 -2.16
CA ILE A 200 -24.46 5.61 -3.45
C ILE A 200 -23.73 4.33 -3.87
N THR A 201 -23.28 3.50 -2.92
CA THR A 201 -22.50 2.28 -3.16
C THR A 201 -23.11 1.33 -4.22
N PRO A 202 -24.44 1.12 -4.32
CA PRO A 202 -25.00 0.28 -5.39
C PRO A 202 -24.72 0.80 -6.79
N PHE A 203 -24.50 2.10 -6.95
CA PHE A 203 -24.31 2.77 -8.26
C PHE A 203 -22.83 3.13 -8.53
N VAL A 204 -22.04 3.32 -7.47
CA VAL A 204 -20.63 3.72 -7.55
C VAL A 204 -19.78 2.64 -6.89
N TRP A 205 -19.23 1.74 -7.70
CA TRP A 205 -18.38 0.66 -7.23
C TRP A 205 -17.13 0.52 -8.11
N ALA A 206 -16.09 0.02 -7.48
CA ALA A 206 -14.88 -0.43 -8.13
C ALA A 206 -14.53 -1.81 -7.56
N ARG A 207 -14.25 -2.79 -8.43
CA ARG A 207 -14.02 -4.18 -8.04
C ARG A 207 -12.96 -4.83 -8.94
N PRO A 208 -12.22 -5.83 -8.44
CA PRO A 208 -11.26 -6.54 -9.29
C PRO A 208 -11.98 -7.32 -10.38
N ASN A 209 -11.42 -7.32 -11.59
CA ASN A 209 -11.86 -8.17 -12.70
C ASN A 209 -10.64 -8.65 -13.50
N ILE A 210 -10.81 -9.59 -14.41
CA ILE A 210 -9.71 -10.23 -15.16
C ILE A 210 -9.79 -9.86 -16.65
N LEU A 211 -8.65 -9.45 -17.20
CA LEU A 211 -8.43 -9.27 -18.64
C LEU A 211 -8.11 -10.62 -19.28
N ASP A 212 -8.95 -11.08 -20.19
CA ASP A 212 -8.83 -12.39 -20.83
C ASP A 212 -7.48 -12.57 -21.55
N GLY A 213 -7.01 -11.53 -22.26
CA GLY A 213 -5.77 -11.61 -23.03
C GLY A 213 -4.48 -11.74 -22.19
N ASN A 214 -4.51 -11.38 -20.92
CA ASN A 214 -3.35 -11.40 -20.05
C ASN A 214 -3.36 -12.58 -19.06
N CYS A 215 -4.51 -13.23 -18.89
CA CYS A 215 -4.66 -14.30 -17.90
C CYS A 215 -4.11 -15.63 -18.45
N THR A 216 -3.19 -16.23 -17.71
CA THR A 216 -2.61 -17.56 -18.02
C THR A 216 -3.24 -18.69 -17.21
N ASN A 217 -4.34 -18.43 -16.50
CA ASN A 217 -5.05 -19.39 -15.63
C ASN A 217 -4.14 -20.03 -14.55
N CYS A 218 -3.17 -19.29 -14.02
CA CYS A 218 -2.19 -19.79 -13.04
C CYS A 218 -2.76 -19.94 -11.62
N ASN A 219 -3.99 -19.53 -11.36
CA ASN A 219 -4.72 -19.65 -10.09
C ASN A 219 -4.11 -18.96 -8.86
N ILE A 220 -3.01 -18.21 -8.97
CA ILE A 220 -2.41 -17.48 -7.85
C ILE A 220 -3.42 -16.54 -7.17
N CYS A 221 -4.31 -15.89 -7.93
CA CYS A 221 -5.36 -15.04 -7.38
C CYS A 221 -6.42 -15.83 -6.60
N VAL A 222 -6.70 -17.08 -6.99
CA VAL A 222 -7.62 -17.99 -6.27
C VAL A 222 -7.02 -18.37 -4.92
N GLU A 223 -5.78 -18.85 -4.92
CA GLU A 223 -5.07 -19.29 -3.71
C GLU A 223 -4.86 -18.15 -2.71
N SER A 224 -4.58 -16.94 -3.23
CA SER A 224 -4.30 -15.76 -2.40
C SER A 224 -5.54 -15.03 -1.91
N CYS A 225 -6.74 -15.43 -2.33
CA CYS A 225 -7.97 -14.73 -1.94
C CYS A 225 -8.33 -14.99 -0.46
N PRO A 226 -8.28 -13.99 0.44
CA PRO A 226 -8.51 -14.19 1.87
C PRO A 226 -9.96 -14.57 2.20
N THR A 227 -10.91 -14.23 1.32
CA THR A 227 -12.34 -14.54 1.48
C THR A 227 -12.80 -15.69 0.59
N LYS A 228 -11.86 -16.30 -0.17
CA LYS A 228 -12.18 -17.36 -1.15
C LYS A 228 -13.27 -16.96 -2.14
N SER A 229 -13.29 -15.68 -2.51
CA SER A 229 -14.26 -15.10 -3.46
C SER A 229 -13.82 -15.24 -4.92
N ILE A 230 -12.75 -15.96 -5.20
CA ILE A 230 -12.28 -16.23 -6.55
C ILE A 230 -12.26 -17.74 -6.73
N HIS A 231 -12.87 -18.20 -7.79
CA HIS A 231 -13.00 -19.63 -8.10
C HIS A 231 -12.30 -19.96 -9.41
N GLU A 232 -11.81 -21.18 -9.49
CA GLU A 232 -11.24 -21.73 -10.72
C GLU A 232 -12.29 -21.81 -11.82
N GLY A 233 -11.88 -21.57 -13.04
CA GLY A 233 -12.71 -21.71 -14.24
C GLY A 233 -11.91 -22.34 -15.37
N GLU A 234 -12.58 -22.89 -16.38
CA GLU A 234 -11.94 -23.60 -17.51
C GLU A 234 -10.93 -22.72 -18.26
N LYS A 235 -11.29 -21.48 -18.55
CA LYS A 235 -10.46 -20.54 -19.32
C LYS A 235 -9.73 -19.53 -18.43
N ARG A 236 -10.37 -19.10 -17.36
CA ARG A 236 -9.84 -18.16 -16.38
C ARG A 236 -10.61 -18.25 -15.07
N PRO A 237 -10.04 -17.82 -13.93
CA PRO A 237 -10.77 -17.69 -12.68
C PRO A 237 -11.92 -16.67 -12.80
N TYR A 238 -12.95 -16.81 -11.97
CA TYR A 238 -14.07 -15.87 -11.89
C TYR A 238 -14.31 -15.40 -10.46
N PHE A 239 -14.92 -14.23 -10.30
CA PHE A 239 -15.16 -13.57 -9.01
C PHE A 239 -16.61 -13.80 -8.56
N ASP A 240 -16.75 -14.22 -7.31
CA ASP A 240 -17.98 -14.08 -6.52
C ASP A 240 -17.88 -12.81 -5.69
N TYR A 241 -18.61 -11.77 -6.09
CA TYR A 241 -18.54 -10.46 -5.43
C TYR A 241 -19.37 -10.40 -4.15
N THR A 242 -20.15 -11.43 -3.77
CA THR A 242 -20.96 -11.42 -2.54
C THR A 242 -20.10 -11.39 -1.28
N ASN A 243 -18.95 -12.06 -1.31
CA ASN A 243 -18.00 -12.13 -0.21
C ASN A 243 -16.71 -11.34 -0.46
N CYS A 244 -16.59 -10.68 -1.61
CA CYS A 244 -15.39 -9.92 -1.96
C CYS A 244 -15.29 -8.63 -1.12
N ILE A 245 -14.20 -8.48 -0.37
CA ILE A 245 -13.90 -7.30 0.46
C ILE A 245 -13.11 -6.22 -0.29
N ASN A 246 -12.92 -6.34 -1.59
CA ASN A 246 -12.17 -5.41 -2.43
C ASN A 246 -10.76 -5.07 -1.92
N CYS A 247 -10.08 -6.02 -1.27
CA CYS A 247 -8.74 -5.82 -0.71
C CYS A 247 -7.63 -5.68 -1.76
N MET A 248 -7.91 -6.03 -3.02
CA MET A 248 -6.99 -5.99 -4.16
C MET A 248 -5.75 -6.91 -4.06
N CYS A 249 -5.70 -7.86 -3.11
CA CYS A 249 -4.60 -8.83 -3.03
C CYS A 249 -4.41 -9.61 -4.34
N CYS A 250 -5.50 -10.02 -4.99
CA CYS A 250 -5.47 -10.69 -6.28
C CYS A 250 -4.84 -9.85 -7.40
N HIS A 251 -5.02 -8.53 -7.35
CA HIS A 251 -4.42 -7.59 -8.26
C HIS A 251 -2.92 -7.40 -7.98
N GLU A 252 -2.54 -7.26 -6.71
CA GLU A 252 -1.14 -7.07 -6.30
C GLU A 252 -0.28 -8.30 -6.60
N LEU A 253 -0.84 -9.51 -6.44
CA LEU A 253 -0.13 -10.77 -6.58
C LEU A 253 -0.16 -11.34 -8.01
N CYS A 254 -0.91 -10.75 -8.93
CA CYS A 254 -0.98 -11.23 -10.31
C CYS A 254 0.32 -10.97 -11.07
N PRO A 255 1.14 -12.00 -11.39
CA PRO A 255 2.42 -11.80 -12.09
C PRO A 255 2.24 -11.35 -13.54
N HIS A 256 1.06 -11.60 -14.12
CA HIS A 256 0.73 -11.29 -15.50
C HIS A 256 -0.05 -9.97 -15.65
N LYS A 257 -0.28 -9.23 -14.54
CA LYS A 257 -1.10 -7.99 -14.54
C LYS A 257 -2.46 -8.17 -15.20
N ALA A 258 -3.01 -9.38 -15.12
CA ALA A 258 -4.31 -9.70 -15.71
C ALA A 258 -5.48 -9.21 -14.86
N VAL A 259 -5.30 -9.02 -13.54
CA VAL A 259 -6.34 -8.48 -12.67
C VAL A 259 -6.29 -6.96 -12.72
N TYR A 260 -7.43 -6.32 -13.00
CA TYR A 260 -7.57 -4.86 -13.09
C TYR A 260 -8.75 -4.38 -12.25
N LEU A 261 -8.82 -3.07 -12.01
CA LEU A 261 -9.90 -2.43 -11.28
C LEU A 261 -11.02 -2.04 -12.27
N GLU A 262 -12.10 -2.82 -12.28
CA GLU A 262 -13.31 -2.47 -13.02
C GLU A 262 -14.11 -1.43 -12.22
N LYS A 263 -14.50 -0.33 -12.87
CA LYS A 263 -15.32 0.73 -12.26
C LYS A 263 -16.72 0.75 -12.90
N SER A 264 -17.74 1.02 -12.07
CA SER A 264 -19.09 1.28 -12.58
C SER A 264 -19.10 2.49 -13.54
N ARG A 265 -20.14 2.58 -14.40
CA ARG A 265 -20.27 3.71 -15.34
C ARG A 265 -20.26 5.06 -14.63
N LEU A 266 -20.87 5.15 -13.45
CA LEU A 266 -20.91 6.36 -12.67
C LEU A 266 -19.53 6.66 -12.03
N ALA A 267 -18.85 5.64 -11.49
CA ALA A 267 -17.51 5.78 -10.95
C ALA A 267 -16.49 6.25 -12.01
N LYS A 268 -16.63 5.85 -13.26
CA LYS A 268 -15.79 6.32 -14.37
C LYS A 268 -15.99 7.80 -14.73
N ARG A 269 -17.13 8.40 -14.36
CA ARG A 269 -17.43 9.82 -14.64
C ARG A 269 -17.02 10.76 -13.50
N ILE A 270 -16.87 10.22 -12.30
CA ILE A 270 -16.55 11.00 -11.08
C ILE A 270 -15.03 11.00 -10.81
N GLY A 271 -14.28 10.01 -11.25
CA GLY A 271 -12.83 9.86 -11.12
C GLY A 271 -12.20 9.56 -12.43
#